data_217e77060ba9bb8a026ad472e7416675
#
_entry.id   217e77060ba9bb8a026ad472e7416675
#
_cell.length_a   1.000
_cell.length_b   1.000
_cell.length_c   1.000
_cell.angle_alpha   90.00
_cell.angle_beta   90.00
_cell.angle_gamma   90.00
#
_symmetry.space_group_name_H-M   'P 1'
#
loop_
_entity.id
_entity.type
_entity.pdbx_description
1 polymer ?
#
loop_
_entity_poly.entity_id
_entity_poly.type
_entity_poly.pdbx_seq_one_letter_code
_entity_poly.pdbx_strand_id
1 'polypeptide(L)'
;MIKVTIYKTERHEYVGFDTEDHAGYGEQGQDILCAACSALVINALNSIERFTDDETSCVSDEDTGSISFRFNGKPSHDAALLLDSMILGLEEIEDSNEYEQYIDLSLIHISEPTRP
;
A
#
# COMPACT_ATOMS: atom_id res chain seq x y z
N MET A 1 -13.79 1.94 6.37
CA MET A 1 -13.25 1.25 5.19
C MET A 1 -11.79 1.63 4.99
N ILE A 2 -10.97 0.63 4.77
CA ILE A 2 -9.56 0.85 4.45
C ILE A 2 -9.44 0.91 2.94
N LYS A 3 -8.87 1.97 2.43
CA LYS A 3 -8.64 2.14 1.00
C LYS A 3 -7.15 2.13 0.72
N VAL A 4 -6.72 1.22 -0.15
CA VAL A 4 -5.33 1.13 -0.59
C VAL A 4 -5.29 1.36 -2.09
N THR A 5 -4.54 2.35 -2.52
CA THR A 5 -4.38 2.67 -3.94
C THR A 5 -2.93 2.45 -4.34
N ILE A 6 -2.72 1.57 -5.29
CA ILE A 6 -1.39 1.23 -5.80
C ILE A 6 -1.18 2.00 -7.11
N TYR A 7 -0.06 2.67 -7.23
CA TYR A 7 0.30 3.44 -8.44
C TYR A 7 1.41 2.73 -9.20
N LYS A 8 1.16 2.47 -10.47
CA LYS A 8 2.14 1.89 -11.40
C LYS A 8 2.26 2.75 -12.65
N THR A 9 3.41 2.69 -13.32
CA THR A 9 3.58 3.28 -14.64
C THR A 9 2.88 2.40 -15.69
N GLU A 10 2.79 2.90 -16.92
CA GLU A 10 2.27 2.13 -18.04
C GLU A 10 3.11 0.87 -18.33
N ARG A 11 4.34 0.84 -17.87
CA ARG A 11 5.23 -0.33 -17.96
C ARG A 11 5.10 -1.29 -16.79
N HIS A 12 4.08 -1.09 -15.95
CA HIS A 12 3.81 -1.93 -14.77
C HIS A 12 4.90 -1.84 -13.69
N GLU A 13 5.63 -0.73 -13.64
CA GLU A 13 6.61 -0.48 -12.58
C GLU A 13 5.96 0.30 -11.45
N TYR A 14 6.22 -0.09 -10.22
CA TYR A 14 5.64 0.59 -9.07
C TYR A 14 6.16 2.04 -8.95
N VAL A 15 5.23 2.95 -8.73
CA VAL A 15 5.51 4.35 -8.36
C VAL A 15 5.38 4.52 -6.86
N GLY A 16 4.40 3.88 -6.26
CA GLY A 16 4.13 3.96 -4.83
C GLY A 16 2.73 3.52 -4.49
N PHE A 17 2.28 3.88 -3.31
CA PHE A 17 0.91 3.61 -2.89
C PHE A 17 0.45 4.61 -1.83
N ASP A 18 -0.86 4.74 -1.71
CA ASP A 18 -1.50 5.49 -0.64
C ASP A 18 -2.43 4.56 0.13
N THR A 19 -2.46 4.73 1.43
CA THR A 19 -3.45 4.08 2.28
C THR A 19 -4.28 5.13 2.99
N GLU A 20 -5.57 4.91 3.09
CA GLU A 20 -6.48 5.76 3.84
C GLU A 20 -7.34 4.88 4.72
N ASP A 21 -7.46 5.25 5.98
CA ASP A 21 -8.36 4.60 6.90
C ASP A 21 -9.51 5.53 7.21
N HIS A 22 -10.66 5.27 6.58
CA HIS A 22 -11.88 5.93 6.96
C HIS A 22 -12.43 5.19 8.18
N ALA A 23 -11.99 5.60 9.36
CA ALA A 23 -12.39 5.01 10.62
C ALA A 23 -13.92 4.92 10.70
N GLY A 24 -14.43 3.76 10.36
CA GLY A 24 -15.78 3.42 10.74
C GLY A 24 -15.78 3.21 12.24
N TYR A 25 -16.82 3.62 12.87
CA TYR A 25 -16.95 3.47 14.30
C TYR A 25 -17.06 1.99 14.70
N GLY A 26 -15.94 1.45 15.19
CA GLY A 26 -15.95 0.37 16.17
C GLY A 26 -16.69 -0.94 15.91
N GLU A 27 -16.86 -1.38 14.68
CA GLU A 27 -17.21 -2.77 14.47
C GLU A 27 -15.98 -3.62 14.73
N GLN A 28 -16.10 -4.66 15.54
CA GLN A 28 -14.98 -5.51 15.94
C GLN A 28 -14.19 -6.07 14.76
N GLY A 29 -14.87 -6.44 13.67
CA GLY A 29 -14.22 -6.95 12.47
C GLY A 29 -13.35 -5.92 11.79
N GLN A 30 -13.71 -4.65 11.87
CA GLN A 30 -12.98 -3.56 11.25
C GLN A 30 -11.67 -3.28 11.98
N ASP A 31 -11.63 -3.37 13.30
CA ASP A 31 -10.40 -3.16 14.08
C ASP A 31 -9.38 -4.25 13.81
N ILE A 32 -9.83 -5.49 13.71
CA ILE A 32 -8.95 -6.62 13.36
C ILE A 32 -8.39 -6.44 11.95
N LEU A 33 -9.24 -6.00 11.03
CA LEU A 33 -8.85 -5.77 9.64
C LEU A 33 -7.84 -4.63 9.53
N CYS A 34 -8.07 -3.52 10.24
CA CYS A 34 -7.12 -2.41 10.29
C CYS A 34 -5.76 -2.87 10.78
N ALA A 35 -5.72 -3.67 11.84
CA ALA A 35 -4.47 -4.21 12.37
C ALA A 35 -3.77 -5.11 11.35
N ALA A 36 -4.51 -5.97 10.67
CA ALA A 36 -3.93 -6.87 9.67
C ALA A 36 -3.36 -6.10 8.47
N CYS A 37 -4.13 -5.17 7.93
CA CYS A 37 -3.67 -4.36 6.80
C CYS A 37 -2.48 -3.48 7.19
N SER A 38 -2.52 -2.88 8.37
CA SER A 38 -1.41 -2.06 8.87
C SER A 38 -0.15 -2.88 9.04
N ALA A 39 -0.26 -4.10 9.54
CA ALA A 39 0.90 -4.99 9.68
C ALA A 39 1.54 -5.30 8.34
N LEU A 40 0.73 -5.59 7.31
CA LEU A 40 1.24 -5.86 5.96
C LEU A 40 1.93 -4.64 5.37
N VAL A 41 1.32 -3.47 5.48
CA VAL A 41 1.85 -2.23 4.92
C VAL A 41 3.14 -1.81 5.64
N ILE A 42 3.11 -1.77 6.96
CA ILE A 42 4.27 -1.34 7.75
C ILE A 42 5.43 -2.32 7.57
N ASN A 43 5.15 -3.61 7.53
CA ASN A 43 6.19 -4.61 7.27
C ASN A 43 6.84 -4.40 5.91
N ALA A 44 6.05 -4.13 4.87
CA ALA A 44 6.58 -3.87 3.54
C ALA A 44 7.47 -2.62 3.52
N LEU A 45 7.02 -1.53 4.15
CA LEU A 45 7.80 -0.29 4.22
C LEU A 45 9.13 -0.50 4.95
N ASN A 46 9.09 -1.16 6.10
CA ASN A 46 10.29 -1.45 6.89
C ASN A 46 11.22 -2.39 6.14
N SER A 47 10.68 -3.37 5.42
CA SER A 47 11.47 -4.32 4.64
C SER A 47 12.18 -3.64 3.48
N ILE A 48 11.51 -2.74 2.77
CA ILE A 48 12.13 -1.98 1.69
C ILE A 48 13.27 -1.14 2.22
N GLU A 49 13.06 -0.43 3.32
CA GLU A 49 14.10 0.38 3.94
C GLU A 49 15.29 -0.45 4.39
N ARG A 50 15.05 -1.61 4.97
CA ARG A 50 16.09 -2.44 5.58
C ARG A 50 16.84 -3.33 4.59
N PHE A 51 16.12 -3.87 3.60
CA PHE A 51 16.68 -4.89 2.71
C PHE A 51 17.03 -4.39 1.32
N THR A 52 16.71 -3.14 1.01
CA THR A 52 17.06 -2.55 -0.28
C THR A 52 17.74 -1.20 -0.08
N ASP A 53 18.39 -0.72 -1.15
CA ASP A 53 19.02 0.60 -1.17
C ASP A 53 18.13 1.63 -1.90
N ASP A 54 16.88 1.29 -2.15
CA ASP A 54 15.96 2.17 -2.88
C ASP A 54 15.71 3.46 -2.10
N GLU A 55 15.79 4.59 -2.81
CA GLU A 55 15.40 5.87 -2.25
C GLU A 55 13.89 6.02 -2.30
N THR A 56 13.30 6.32 -1.17
CA THR A 56 11.85 6.40 -1.04
C THR A 56 11.44 7.59 -0.19
N SER A 57 10.19 7.99 -0.34
CA SER A 57 9.57 9.02 0.50
C SER A 57 8.31 8.43 1.12
N CYS A 58 8.13 8.65 2.41
CA CYS A 58 6.94 8.18 3.11
C CYS A 58 6.42 9.28 4.03
N VAL A 59 5.16 9.63 3.86
CA VAL A 59 4.48 10.60 4.71
C VAL A 59 3.31 9.88 5.38
N SER A 60 3.23 9.98 6.69
CA SER A 60 2.13 9.41 7.45
C SER A 60 1.45 10.48 8.27
N ASP A 61 0.13 10.34 8.43
CA ASP A 61 -0.70 11.21 9.26
C ASP A 61 -1.36 10.34 10.33
N GLU A 62 -0.95 10.53 11.57
CA GLU A 62 -1.49 9.75 12.69
C GLU A 62 -2.96 10.05 12.95
N ASP A 63 -3.41 11.27 12.70
CA ASP A 63 -4.79 11.67 12.95
C ASP A 63 -5.76 10.98 11.99
N THR A 64 -5.36 10.81 10.73
CA THR A 64 -6.21 10.16 9.71
C THR A 64 -5.84 8.71 9.45
N GLY A 65 -4.69 8.26 9.96
CA GLY A 65 -4.17 6.92 9.68
C GLY A 65 -3.70 6.75 8.24
N SER A 66 -3.52 7.83 7.49
CA SER A 66 -3.09 7.74 6.10
C SER A 66 -1.59 7.60 5.96
N ILE A 67 -1.17 6.84 4.94
CA ILE A 67 0.23 6.68 4.58
C ILE A 67 0.34 6.94 3.08
N SER A 68 1.31 7.75 2.69
CA SER A 68 1.63 7.98 1.29
C SER A 68 3.08 7.62 1.04
N PHE A 69 3.32 6.65 0.20
CA PHE A 69 4.64 6.10 -0.09
C PHE A 69 4.97 6.26 -1.56
N ARG A 70 6.19 6.72 -1.85
CA ARG A 70 6.65 6.90 -3.23
C ARG A 70 8.10 6.43 -3.37
N PHE A 71 8.40 5.79 -4.50
CA PHE A 71 9.77 5.55 -4.92
C PHE A 71 10.32 6.82 -5.60
N ASN A 72 11.58 7.15 -5.34
CA ASN A 72 12.27 8.27 -5.98
C ASN A 72 12.98 7.83 -7.26
N GLY A 73 12.35 7.00 -8.05
CA GLY A 73 12.88 6.45 -9.29
C GLY A 73 12.31 5.05 -9.53
N LYS A 74 12.95 4.33 -10.43
CA LYS A 74 12.55 2.95 -10.72
C LYS A 74 12.88 2.06 -9.52
N PRO A 75 11.91 1.30 -9.01
CA PRO A 75 12.18 0.39 -7.88
C PRO A 75 13.11 -0.75 -8.29
N SER A 76 13.93 -1.21 -7.36
CA SER A 76 14.71 -2.42 -7.54
C SER A 76 13.80 -3.64 -7.64
N HIS A 77 14.37 -4.73 -8.14
CA HIS A 77 13.65 -6.01 -8.20
C HIS A 77 13.16 -6.42 -6.80
N ASP A 78 14.00 -6.29 -5.80
CA ASP A 78 13.65 -6.73 -4.44
C ASP A 78 12.56 -5.84 -3.83
N ALA A 79 12.63 -4.53 -4.05
CA ALA A 79 11.59 -3.63 -3.56
C ALA A 79 10.25 -3.93 -4.24
N ALA A 80 10.25 -4.19 -5.54
CA ALA A 80 9.04 -4.57 -6.26
C ALA A 80 8.46 -5.89 -5.74
N LEU A 81 9.33 -6.86 -5.45
CA LEU A 81 8.91 -8.14 -4.90
C LEU A 81 8.25 -7.97 -3.52
N LEU A 82 8.81 -7.10 -2.69
CA LEU A 82 8.23 -6.82 -1.37
C LEU A 82 6.85 -6.18 -1.49
N LEU A 83 6.65 -5.29 -2.47
CA LEU A 83 5.31 -4.75 -2.73
C LEU A 83 4.36 -5.79 -3.31
N ASP A 84 4.84 -6.66 -4.20
CA ASP A 84 4.03 -7.76 -4.71
C ASP A 84 3.51 -8.63 -3.56
N SER A 85 4.38 -8.91 -2.59
CA SER A 85 4.03 -9.69 -1.40
C SER A 85 2.98 -8.98 -0.55
N MET A 86 3.15 -7.69 -0.32
CA MET A 86 2.18 -6.89 0.41
C MET A 86 0.80 -6.92 -0.27
N ILE A 87 0.79 -6.71 -1.58
CA ILE A 87 -0.45 -6.67 -2.36
C ILE A 87 -1.14 -8.03 -2.35
N LEU A 88 -0.37 -9.12 -2.46
CA LEU A 88 -0.95 -10.46 -2.36
C LEU A 88 -1.69 -10.66 -1.04
N GLY A 89 -1.09 -10.23 0.07
CA GLY A 89 -1.73 -10.33 1.38
C GLY A 89 -3.00 -9.49 1.46
N LEU A 90 -2.97 -8.28 0.91
CA LEU A 90 -4.15 -7.41 0.87
C LEU A 90 -5.25 -7.96 -0.01
N GLU A 91 -4.91 -8.54 -1.16
CA GLU A 91 -5.87 -9.18 -2.07
C GLU A 91 -6.56 -10.37 -1.40
N GLU A 92 -5.82 -11.16 -0.65
CA GLU A 92 -6.40 -12.30 0.07
C GLU A 92 -7.38 -11.85 1.14
N ILE A 93 -7.10 -10.74 1.81
CA ILE A 93 -8.04 -10.15 2.76
C ILE A 93 -9.28 -9.64 2.04
N GLU A 94 -9.11 -8.93 0.93
CA GLU A 94 -10.23 -8.40 0.14
C GLU A 94 -11.12 -9.51 -0.39
N ASP A 95 -10.54 -10.61 -0.83
CA ASP A 95 -11.28 -11.74 -1.38
C ASP A 95 -11.97 -12.58 -0.30
N SER A 96 -11.68 -12.34 0.96
CA SER A 96 -12.36 -13.01 2.06
C SER A 96 -13.80 -12.52 2.16
N ASN A 97 -14.75 -13.44 2.11
CA ASN A 97 -16.18 -13.12 2.22
C ASN A 97 -16.55 -12.38 3.51
N GLU A 98 -15.70 -12.51 4.53
CA GLU A 98 -15.91 -11.89 5.83
C GLU A 98 -15.52 -10.40 5.84
N TYR A 99 -14.50 -10.02 5.07
CA TYR A 99 -13.89 -8.69 5.16
C TYR A 99 -13.98 -7.84 3.89
N GLU A 100 -14.56 -8.35 2.80
CA GLU A 100 -14.59 -7.65 1.51
C GLU A 100 -15.23 -6.26 1.57
N GLN A 101 -16.17 -6.05 2.50
CA GLN A 101 -16.87 -4.78 2.66
C GLN A 101 -16.03 -3.71 3.38
N TYR A 102 -14.89 -4.08 3.95
CA TYR A 102 -14.07 -3.20 4.78
C TYR A 102 -12.78 -2.73 4.12
N ILE A 103 -12.43 -3.31 2.98
CA ILE A 103 -11.20 -2.98 2.27
C ILE A 103 -11.50 -2.72 0.79
N ASP A 104 -10.88 -1.68 0.25
CA ASP A 104 -10.94 -1.36 -1.18
C ASP A 104 -9.51 -1.24 -1.70
N LEU A 105 -9.12 -2.17 -2.54
CA LEU A 105 -7.79 -2.19 -3.15
C LEU A 105 -7.92 -1.80 -4.62
N SER A 106 -7.30 -0.69 -4.99
CA SER A 106 -7.36 -0.15 -6.34
C SER A 106 -5.99 -0.06 -6.97
N LEU A 107 -5.92 -0.29 -8.27
CA LEU A 107 -4.70 -0.12 -9.05
C LEU A 107 -4.90 1.01 -10.07
N ILE A 108 -4.02 2.01 -10.00
CA ILE A 108 -4.05 3.14 -10.93
C ILE A 108 -2.75 3.16 -11.72
N HIS A 109 -2.87 3.25 -13.06
CA HIS A 109 -1.73 3.47 -13.93
C HIS A 109 -1.53 4.96 -14.12
N ILE A 110 -0.32 5.42 -13.86
CA ILE A 110 0.05 6.84 -13.99
C ILE A 110 0.95 6.98 -15.21
N SER A 111 0.68 7.99 -16.04
CA SER A 111 1.59 8.34 -17.12
C SER A 111 2.92 8.80 -16.54
N GLU A 112 4.03 8.30 -17.08
CA GLU A 112 5.34 8.77 -16.67
C GLU A 112 5.45 10.26 -16.97
N PRO A 113 6.00 11.06 -16.02
CA PRO A 113 6.22 12.47 -16.33
C PRO A 113 7.17 12.60 -17.50
N THR A 114 6.78 13.41 -18.48
CA THR A 114 7.63 13.72 -19.61
C THR A 114 8.85 14.44 -19.08
N ARG A 115 9.98 13.83 -19.23
CA ARG A 115 11.22 14.50 -18.86
C ARG A 115 11.58 15.50 -19.93
N PRO A 116 11.92 16.74 -19.54
CA PRO A 116 12.39 17.73 -20.51
C PRO A 116 13.71 17.30 -21.13
#